data_fc23844825ddcf364d300e159ed2845f
#
_entry.id   fc23844825ddcf364d300e159ed2845f
#
_cell.length_a   1.000
_cell.length_b   1.000
_cell.length_c   1.000
_cell.angle_alpha   90.00
_cell.angle_beta   90.00
_cell.angle_gamma   90.00
#
_symmetry.space_group_name_H-M   'P 1'
#
loop_
_entity.id
_entity.type
_entity.pdbx_description
1 polymer ?
#
loop_
_entity_poly.entity_id
_entity_poly.type
_entity_poly.pdbx_seq_one_letter_code
_entity_poly.pdbx_strand_id
1 'polypeptide(L)'
;MMRFCQFLGMVMLATIGVRATPLCASETPGEIRPAKVEITGRGFEILEMRAKTVAFSMRPYVWTDVPAGIEGLLYTQMAGGGTATVHLKAKEAGRVFVAVAASQMLDLKEKGWMLPMPDRSNTFTYNDVHQTMMVILSRQVGEGEELDVLQLGWTGTIVLLPSDP
;
A
#
# COMPACT_ATOMS: atom_id res chain seq x y z
N MET A 1 58.39 -18.75 -53.98
CA MET A 1 57.85 -17.42 -53.54
C MET A 1 56.59 -17.69 -52.80
N MET A 2 56.69 -17.73 -51.46
CA MET A 2 55.52 -17.92 -50.54
C MET A 2 55.11 -16.57 -49.98
N ARG A 3 53.85 -16.17 -50.20
CA ARG A 3 53.24 -14.94 -49.57
C ARG A 3 52.46 -15.35 -48.32
N PHE A 4 52.93 -14.89 -47.17
CA PHE A 4 52.24 -14.97 -45.89
C PHE A 4 51.14 -13.89 -45.83
N CYS A 5 49.90 -14.29 -45.67
CA CYS A 5 48.82 -13.43 -45.35
C CYS A 5 48.65 -13.38 -43.79
N GLN A 6 48.97 -12.22 -43.19
CA GLN A 6 48.68 -11.97 -41.77
C GLN A 6 47.21 -11.60 -41.61
N PHE A 7 46.46 -12.42 -40.86
CA PHE A 7 45.12 -12.10 -40.38
C PHE A 7 45.23 -11.30 -39.07
N LEU A 8 44.84 -10.04 -39.13
CA LEU A 8 44.73 -9.18 -37.95
C LEU A 8 43.37 -9.45 -37.30
N GLY A 9 43.37 -10.19 -36.18
CA GLY A 9 42.16 -10.44 -35.39
C GLY A 9 41.80 -9.22 -34.55
N MET A 10 40.68 -8.61 -34.88
CA MET A 10 40.08 -7.51 -34.10
C MET A 10 39.28 -8.09 -32.92
N VAL A 11 39.85 -7.98 -31.72
CA VAL A 11 39.16 -8.36 -30.47
C VAL A 11 38.21 -7.25 -30.11
N MET A 12 36.90 -7.49 -30.27
CA MET A 12 35.85 -6.61 -29.68
C MET A 12 35.70 -6.91 -28.18
N LEU A 13 36.12 -5.99 -27.34
CA LEU A 13 35.79 -6.01 -25.93
C LEU A 13 34.32 -5.58 -25.79
N ALA A 14 33.44 -6.51 -25.48
CA ALA A 14 32.09 -6.22 -25.05
C ALA A 14 32.12 -5.75 -23.58
N THR A 15 31.92 -4.46 -23.33
CA THR A 15 31.72 -3.92 -21.99
C THR A 15 30.31 -4.34 -21.50
N ILE A 16 30.28 -5.33 -20.62
CA ILE A 16 29.08 -5.72 -19.90
C ILE A 16 28.78 -4.60 -18.87
N GLY A 17 27.87 -3.70 -19.23
CA GLY A 17 27.35 -2.71 -18.30
C GLY A 17 26.55 -3.38 -17.18
N VAL A 18 27.17 -3.54 -16.02
CA VAL A 18 26.47 -3.95 -14.80
C VAL A 18 25.51 -2.80 -14.44
N ARG A 19 24.24 -2.95 -14.75
CA ARG A 19 23.19 -2.08 -14.21
C ARG A 19 23.13 -2.34 -12.69
N ALA A 20 23.56 -1.38 -11.91
CA ALA A 20 23.31 -1.37 -10.48
C ALA A 20 21.80 -1.34 -10.27
N THR A 21 21.23 -2.43 -9.78
CA THR A 21 19.87 -2.44 -9.23
C THR A 21 19.86 -1.46 -8.06
N PRO A 22 18.92 -0.51 -8.00
CA PRO A 22 18.81 0.36 -6.85
C PRO A 22 18.63 -0.52 -5.59
N LEU A 23 19.50 -0.33 -4.61
CA LEU A 23 19.34 -0.93 -3.29
C LEU A 23 17.97 -0.49 -2.77
N CYS A 24 17.03 -1.42 -2.67
CA CYS A 24 15.81 -1.19 -1.91
C CYS A 24 16.24 -0.74 -0.51
N ALA A 25 15.77 0.43 -0.09
CA ALA A 25 15.96 0.91 1.27
C ALA A 25 15.58 -0.24 2.20
N SER A 26 16.48 -0.59 3.14
CA SER A 26 16.25 -1.65 4.12
C SER A 26 15.03 -1.26 4.95
N GLU A 27 13.88 -1.84 4.62
CA GLU A 27 12.68 -1.66 5.42
C GLU A 27 12.91 -2.28 6.78
N THR A 28 12.80 -1.47 7.83
CA THR A 28 12.83 -1.98 9.21
C THR A 28 11.64 -2.91 9.39
N PRO A 29 11.84 -4.19 9.73
CA PRO A 29 10.74 -5.12 9.93
C PRO A 29 9.78 -4.58 10.98
N GLY A 30 8.54 -4.33 10.60
CA GLY A 30 7.48 -3.94 11.52
C GLY A 30 7.07 -2.47 11.47
N GLU A 31 7.63 -1.65 10.60
CA GLU A 31 7.16 -0.28 10.37
C GLU A 31 6.12 -0.25 9.24
N ILE A 32 4.99 0.42 9.50
CA ILE A 32 4.00 0.70 8.45
C ILE A 32 4.40 2.03 7.81
N ARG A 33 5.08 1.94 6.68
CA ARG A 33 5.49 3.10 5.89
C ARG A 33 4.89 2.97 4.49
N PRO A 34 3.75 3.64 4.22
CA PRO A 34 3.15 3.62 2.90
C PRO A 34 4.05 4.29 1.85
N ALA A 35 4.11 3.69 0.66
CA ALA A 35 4.74 4.31 -0.50
C ALA A 35 4.00 5.59 -0.89
N LYS A 36 4.71 6.55 -1.47
CA LYS A 36 4.09 7.74 -2.05
C LYS A 36 3.28 7.35 -3.28
N VAL A 37 2.04 7.80 -3.30
CA VAL A 37 1.10 7.52 -4.37
C VAL A 37 0.40 8.80 -4.83
N GLU A 38 0.08 8.88 -6.08
CA GLU A 38 -0.95 9.78 -6.58
C GLU A 38 -2.31 9.10 -6.36
N ILE A 39 -3.25 9.82 -5.78
CA ILE A 39 -4.57 9.31 -5.47
C ILE A 39 -5.63 10.09 -6.23
N THR A 40 -6.51 9.36 -6.90
CA THR A 40 -7.68 9.91 -7.59
C THR A 40 -8.90 9.03 -7.33
N GLY A 41 -10.07 9.49 -7.74
CA GLY A 41 -11.29 8.71 -7.57
C GLY A 41 -12.43 9.53 -7.00
N ARG A 42 -13.41 8.85 -6.39
CA ARG A 42 -14.63 9.51 -5.87
C ARG A 42 -15.22 8.77 -4.69
N GLY A 43 -16.02 9.50 -3.90
CA GLY A 43 -16.77 8.94 -2.79
C GLY A 43 -15.97 8.81 -1.50
N PHE A 44 -14.82 9.47 -1.41
CA PHE A 44 -14.00 9.52 -0.22
C PHE A 44 -13.43 10.93 0.02
N GLU A 45 -12.99 11.17 1.23
CA GLU A 45 -12.18 12.31 1.67
C GLU A 45 -10.89 11.77 2.29
N ILE A 46 -9.86 12.60 2.35
CA ILE A 46 -8.58 12.22 2.98
C ILE A 46 -8.51 12.87 4.35
N LEU A 47 -8.39 12.06 5.38
CA LEU A 47 -8.31 12.50 6.78
C LEU A 47 -7.13 11.85 7.48
N GLU A 48 -6.73 12.42 8.61
CA GLU A 48 -5.68 11.87 9.46
C GLU A 48 -6.23 10.77 10.39
N MET A 49 -5.52 9.65 10.47
CA MET A 49 -5.86 8.53 11.34
C MET A 49 -5.49 8.85 12.79
N ARG A 50 -6.50 8.93 13.63
CA ARG A 50 -6.32 9.13 15.08
C ARG A 50 -7.40 8.38 15.84
N ALA A 51 -7.07 7.89 17.03
CA ALA A 51 -8.07 7.36 17.94
C ALA A 51 -9.14 8.43 18.24
N LYS A 52 -10.40 8.01 18.37
CA LYS A 52 -11.58 8.84 18.61
C LYS A 52 -11.99 9.79 17.45
N THR A 53 -11.33 9.74 16.29
CA THR A 53 -11.84 10.43 15.09
C THR A 53 -12.93 9.61 14.42
N VAL A 54 -13.81 10.29 13.69
CA VAL A 54 -14.94 9.64 13.00
C VAL A 54 -14.41 8.68 11.92
N ALA A 55 -14.78 7.42 12.01
CA ALA A 55 -14.32 6.38 11.11
C ALA A 55 -14.91 6.49 9.70
N PHE A 56 -16.22 6.75 9.62
CA PHE A 56 -16.97 6.89 8.38
C PHE A 56 -17.84 8.14 8.45
N SER A 57 -17.85 8.95 7.41
CA SER A 57 -18.76 10.09 7.37
C SER A 57 -20.22 9.63 7.44
N MET A 58 -21.11 10.46 7.98
CA MET A 58 -22.52 10.16 8.19
C MET A 58 -22.81 9.03 9.22
N ARG A 59 -21.83 8.62 10.03
CA ARG A 59 -21.97 7.65 11.10
C ARG A 59 -21.30 8.16 12.38
N PRO A 60 -21.86 7.85 13.56
CA PRO A 60 -21.26 8.30 14.83
C PRO A 60 -20.10 7.42 15.30
N TYR A 61 -19.64 6.49 14.46
CA TYR A 61 -18.56 5.56 14.83
C TYR A 61 -17.22 6.23 14.81
N VAL A 62 -16.40 5.93 15.80
CA VAL A 62 -15.03 6.45 15.92
C VAL A 62 -14.02 5.30 15.95
N TRP A 63 -12.82 5.56 15.49
CA TRP A 63 -11.71 4.62 15.59
C TRP A 63 -11.34 4.37 17.04
N THR A 64 -11.10 3.10 17.39
CA THR A 64 -10.60 2.65 18.69
C THR A 64 -9.41 1.73 18.48
N ASP A 65 -8.55 1.59 19.51
CA ASP A 65 -7.39 0.71 19.50
C ASP A 65 -6.47 0.92 18.28
N VAL A 66 -6.35 2.17 17.83
CA VAL A 66 -5.47 2.53 16.70
C VAL A 66 -4.02 2.24 17.06
N PRO A 67 -3.31 1.35 16.32
CA PRO A 67 -1.92 1.07 16.58
C PRO A 67 -1.03 2.30 16.36
N ALA A 68 -0.02 2.50 17.20
CA ALA A 68 0.91 3.63 17.07
C ALA A 68 1.58 3.71 15.70
N GLY A 69 1.75 2.58 14.99
CA GLY A 69 2.36 2.55 13.66
C GLY A 69 1.50 3.12 12.54
N ILE A 70 0.20 3.38 12.78
CA ILE A 70 -0.69 4.02 11.79
C ILE A 70 -1.28 5.34 12.30
N GLU A 71 -1.06 5.69 13.56
CA GLU A 71 -1.49 6.98 14.08
C GLU A 71 -0.73 8.12 13.38
N GLY A 72 -1.45 9.11 12.90
CA GLY A 72 -0.88 10.21 12.11
C GLY A 72 -0.76 9.94 10.61
N LEU A 73 -0.96 8.72 10.12
CA LEU A 73 -1.10 8.46 8.69
C LEU A 73 -2.39 9.09 8.17
N LEU A 74 -2.43 9.34 6.86
CA LEU A 74 -3.69 9.72 6.21
C LEU A 74 -4.47 8.46 5.81
N TYR A 75 -5.79 8.59 5.69
CA TYR A 75 -6.64 7.50 5.20
C TYR A 75 -7.81 8.02 4.36
N THR A 76 -8.33 7.17 3.50
CA THR A 76 -9.53 7.47 2.70
C THR A 76 -10.79 7.21 3.52
N GLN A 77 -11.44 8.27 3.99
CA GLN A 77 -12.74 8.17 4.66
C GLN A 77 -13.86 8.14 3.64
N MET A 78 -14.74 7.17 3.72
CA MET A 78 -15.96 7.09 2.92
C MET A 78 -17.21 7.30 3.77
N ALA A 79 -18.35 7.53 3.12
CA ALA A 79 -19.65 7.56 3.81
C ALA A 79 -20.02 6.15 4.30
N GLY A 80 -20.48 6.05 5.55
CA GLY A 80 -20.93 4.78 6.12
C GLY A 80 -22.15 4.24 5.37
N GLY A 81 -22.00 3.04 4.79
CA GLY A 81 -22.98 2.40 3.91
C GLY A 81 -22.89 2.84 2.44
N GLY A 82 -21.96 3.73 2.11
CA GLY A 82 -21.69 4.16 0.74
C GLY A 82 -20.71 3.27 -0.01
N THR A 83 -20.26 3.75 -1.16
CA THR A 83 -19.20 3.15 -1.97
C THR A 83 -18.20 4.23 -2.38
N ALA A 84 -16.92 3.87 -2.46
CA ALA A 84 -15.89 4.72 -3.01
C ALA A 84 -15.01 3.93 -3.96
N THR A 85 -14.48 4.60 -4.96
CA THR A 85 -13.48 4.04 -5.87
C THR A 85 -12.22 4.86 -5.71
N VAL A 86 -11.13 4.20 -5.32
CA VAL A 86 -9.82 4.81 -5.11
C VAL A 86 -8.88 4.26 -6.16
N HIS A 87 -8.34 5.15 -6.99
CA HIS A 87 -7.29 4.82 -7.96
C HIS A 87 -5.96 5.34 -7.42
N LEU A 88 -4.99 4.46 -7.33
CA LEU A 88 -3.66 4.74 -6.84
C LEU A 88 -2.65 4.56 -7.97
N LYS A 89 -1.71 5.51 -8.10
CA LYS A 89 -0.53 5.37 -8.95
C LYS A 89 0.71 5.55 -8.09
N ALA A 90 1.53 4.52 -7.98
CA ALA A 90 2.74 4.55 -7.18
C ALA A 90 3.75 5.54 -7.79
N LYS A 91 4.20 6.52 -7.00
CA LYS A 91 5.26 7.48 -7.38
C LYS A 91 6.66 6.93 -7.10
N GLU A 92 6.75 5.89 -6.30
CA GLU A 92 7.96 5.17 -5.96
C GLU A 92 7.65 3.69 -5.72
N ALA A 93 8.65 2.84 -5.85
CA ALA A 93 8.51 1.43 -5.46
C ALA A 93 8.41 1.33 -3.94
N GLY A 94 7.49 0.49 -3.43
CA GLY A 94 7.28 0.33 -1.99
C GLY A 94 6.02 -0.47 -1.69
N ARG A 95 5.44 -0.25 -0.51
CA ARG A 95 4.22 -0.94 -0.08
C ARG A 95 3.03 0.01 -0.04
N VAL A 96 1.92 -0.41 -0.59
CA VAL A 96 0.60 0.18 -0.34
C VAL A 96 -0.08 -0.59 0.77
N PHE A 97 -0.75 0.13 1.67
CA PHE A 97 -1.46 -0.45 2.80
C PHE A 97 -2.95 -0.14 2.71
N VAL A 98 -3.75 -1.12 3.09
CA VAL A 98 -5.19 -0.98 3.25
C VAL A 98 -5.60 -1.54 4.61
N ALA A 99 -6.70 -1.04 5.16
CA ALA A 99 -7.36 -1.72 6.26
C ALA A 99 -8.76 -2.14 5.79
N VAL A 100 -9.14 -3.36 6.11
CA VAL A 100 -10.38 -3.99 5.68
C VAL A 100 -11.04 -4.70 6.85
N ALA A 101 -12.35 -4.75 6.90
CA ALA A 101 -13.05 -5.56 7.91
C ALA A 101 -12.60 -7.02 7.83
N ALA A 102 -12.39 -7.64 8.99
CA ALA A 102 -11.87 -8.99 9.08
C ALA A 102 -12.68 -10.02 8.25
N SER A 103 -13.98 -9.81 8.09
CA SER A 103 -14.87 -10.63 7.27
C SER A 103 -14.54 -10.59 5.76
N GLN A 104 -13.82 -9.56 5.30
CA GLN A 104 -13.48 -9.36 3.88
C GLN A 104 -11.98 -9.57 3.60
N MET A 105 -11.21 -9.92 4.59
CA MET A 105 -9.77 -10.11 4.47
C MET A 105 -9.40 -11.18 3.43
N LEU A 106 -10.19 -12.27 3.31
CA LEU A 106 -9.90 -13.37 2.39
C LEU A 106 -9.94 -12.93 0.93
N ASP A 107 -10.92 -12.12 0.54
CA ASP A 107 -11.08 -11.62 -0.83
C ASP A 107 -9.86 -10.79 -1.28
N LEU A 108 -9.26 -10.03 -0.36
CA LEU A 108 -8.06 -9.26 -0.66
C LEU A 108 -6.81 -10.14 -0.69
N LYS A 109 -6.71 -11.16 0.17
CA LYS A 109 -5.59 -12.11 0.13
C LYS A 109 -5.50 -12.84 -1.20
N GLU A 110 -6.64 -13.24 -1.78
CA GLU A 110 -6.70 -13.85 -3.10
C GLU A 110 -6.20 -12.91 -4.22
N LYS A 111 -6.25 -11.60 -3.99
CA LYS A 111 -5.74 -10.55 -4.89
C LYS A 111 -4.28 -10.15 -4.60
N GLY A 112 -3.56 -10.93 -3.79
CA GLY A 112 -2.14 -10.70 -3.51
C GLY A 112 -1.85 -9.72 -2.36
N TRP A 113 -2.86 -9.36 -1.56
CA TRP A 113 -2.64 -8.60 -0.34
C TRP A 113 -2.21 -9.53 0.80
N MET A 114 -1.25 -9.10 1.61
CA MET A 114 -0.65 -9.90 2.67
C MET A 114 -0.65 -9.13 4.00
N LEU A 115 -0.59 -9.86 5.11
CA LEU A 115 -0.33 -9.25 6.41
C LEU A 115 1.08 -8.63 6.40
N PRO A 116 1.23 -7.34 6.76
CA PRO A 116 2.53 -6.66 6.72
C PRO A 116 3.50 -7.22 7.77
N MET A 117 2.97 -7.75 8.87
CA MET A 117 3.73 -8.27 10.00
C MET A 117 3.03 -9.48 10.61
N PRO A 118 3.59 -10.69 10.48
CA PRO A 118 2.96 -11.89 11.05
C PRO A 118 2.88 -11.86 12.58
N ASP A 119 3.82 -11.19 13.26
CA ASP A 119 4.00 -11.28 14.72
C ASP A 119 3.44 -10.09 15.51
N ARG A 120 2.79 -9.13 14.85
CA ARG A 120 2.23 -7.94 15.49
C ARG A 120 0.73 -7.83 15.23
N SER A 121 0.03 -7.15 16.15
CA SER A 121 -1.36 -6.79 15.92
C SER A 121 -1.47 -5.86 14.70
N ASN A 122 -2.03 -6.37 13.62
CA ASN A 122 -2.37 -5.61 12.42
C ASN A 122 -3.84 -5.22 12.45
N THR A 123 -4.38 -5.00 13.63
CA THR A 123 -5.82 -4.80 13.81
C THR A 123 -6.11 -3.56 14.65
N PHE A 124 -7.23 -2.95 14.38
CA PHE A 124 -7.87 -1.90 15.17
C PHE A 124 -9.37 -2.00 14.99
N THR A 125 -10.15 -1.23 15.72
CA THR A 125 -11.59 -1.34 15.70
C THR A 125 -12.24 0.03 15.51
N TYR A 126 -13.53 0.04 15.21
CA TYR A 126 -14.38 1.19 15.44
C TYR A 126 -15.57 0.77 16.31
N ASN A 127 -16.10 1.72 17.06
CA ASN A 127 -17.07 1.47 18.13
C ASN A 127 -18.52 1.31 17.64
N ASP A 128 -18.74 0.55 16.58
CA ASP A 128 -20.08 0.11 16.25
C ASP A 128 -20.58 -0.94 17.26
N VAL A 129 -21.84 -1.36 17.13
CA VAL A 129 -22.47 -2.35 18.02
C VAL A 129 -21.72 -3.69 18.05
N HIS A 130 -20.94 -4.00 17.02
CA HIS A 130 -20.16 -5.24 16.89
C HIS A 130 -18.68 -5.05 17.19
N GLN A 131 -18.23 -3.83 17.46
CA GLN A 131 -16.79 -3.50 17.55
C GLN A 131 -16.02 -4.05 16.35
N THR A 132 -16.49 -3.68 15.16
CA THR A 132 -15.95 -4.25 13.91
C THR A 132 -14.44 -4.07 13.83
N MET A 133 -13.76 -5.21 13.71
CA MET A 133 -12.32 -5.28 13.61
C MET A 133 -11.86 -5.04 12.17
N MET A 134 -10.94 -4.10 12.01
CA MET A 134 -10.22 -3.81 10.78
C MET A 134 -8.87 -4.52 10.80
N VAL A 135 -8.50 -5.14 9.68
CA VAL A 135 -7.20 -5.80 9.49
C VAL A 135 -6.39 -5.04 8.48
N ILE A 136 -5.15 -4.70 8.84
CA ILE A 136 -4.21 -4.04 7.95
C ILE A 136 -3.57 -5.08 7.04
N LEU A 137 -3.62 -4.83 5.74
CA LEU A 137 -2.96 -5.62 4.71
C LEU A 137 -2.03 -4.72 3.90
N SER A 138 -1.02 -5.31 3.29
CA SER A 138 -0.08 -4.62 2.40
C SER A 138 0.10 -5.35 1.09
N ARG A 139 0.43 -4.60 0.04
CA ARG A 139 0.83 -5.12 -1.25
C ARG A 139 2.05 -4.36 -1.75
N GLN A 140 3.04 -5.09 -2.24
CA GLN A 140 4.22 -4.51 -2.89
C GLN A 140 3.82 -3.96 -4.26
N VAL A 141 4.32 -2.77 -4.58
CA VAL A 141 4.10 -2.09 -5.86
C VAL A 141 5.42 -1.60 -6.43
N GLY A 142 5.52 -1.60 -7.75
CA GLY A 142 6.60 -0.93 -8.48
C GLY A 142 6.28 0.54 -8.73
N GLU A 143 7.29 1.37 -8.99
CA GLU A 143 7.11 2.74 -9.45
C GLU A 143 6.26 2.77 -10.74
N GLY A 144 5.26 3.64 -10.79
CA GLY A 144 4.31 3.76 -11.89
C GLY A 144 3.21 2.71 -11.91
N GLU A 145 3.22 1.71 -11.02
CA GLU A 145 2.15 0.71 -10.92
C GLU A 145 0.85 1.38 -10.49
N GLU A 146 -0.24 0.96 -11.13
CA GLU A 146 -1.59 1.47 -10.85
C GLU A 146 -2.42 0.37 -10.16
N LEU A 147 -3.20 0.77 -9.16
CA LEU A 147 -4.09 -0.08 -8.39
C LEU A 147 -5.45 0.55 -8.23
N ASP A 148 -6.49 -0.26 -8.38
CA ASP A 148 -7.85 0.11 -8.02
C ASP A 148 -8.24 -0.53 -6.70
N VAL A 149 -8.67 0.30 -5.75
CA VAL A 149 -9.20 -0.14 -4.47
C VAL A 149 -10.68 0.24 -4.39
N LEU A 150 -11.53 -0.76 -4.46
CA LEU A 150 -12.96 -0.58 -4.30
C LEU A 150 -13.32 -0.63 -2.81
N GLN A 151 -13.88 0.44 -2.30
CA GLN A 151 -14.40 0.54 -0.94
C GLN A 151 -15.91 0.32 -0.97
N LEU A 152 -16.39 -0.75 -0.34
CA LEU A 152 -17.79 -1.17 -0.38
C LEU A 152 -18.44 -1.13 1.01
N GLY A 153 -19.59 -0.49 1.07
CA GLY A 153 -20.57 -0.65 2.13
C GLY A 153 -20.05 -0.47 3.58
N TRP A 154 -20.61 -1.26 4.48
CA TRP A 154 -20.36 -1.18 5.92
C TRP A 154 -18.97 -1.64 6.37
N THR A 155 -18.34 -2.44 5.55
CA THR A 155 -17.06 -3.09 5.83
C THR A 155 -15.99 -2.64 4.85
N GLY A 156 -16.18 -1.46 4.28
CA GLY A 156 -15.36 -0.93 3.21
C GLY A 156 -13.87 -0.91 3.54
N THR A 157 -13.08 -1.19 2.54
CA THR A 157 -11.64 -1.07 2.60
C THR A 157 -11.27 0.41 2.66
N ILE A 158 -10.41 0.82 3.59
CA ILE A 158 -9.77 2.13 3.57
C ILE A 158 -8.34 2.00 3.10
N VAL A 159 -7.81 3.01 2.41
CA VAL A 159 -6.39 3.09 2.03
C VAL A 159 -5.66 3.91 3.07
N LEU A 160 -4.50 3.42 3.51
CA LEU A 160 -3.59 4.15 4.39
C LEU A 160 -2.51 4.82 3.52
N LEU A 161 -2.29 6.10 3.74
CA LEU A 161 -1.41 6.95 2.97
C LEU A 161 -0.31 7.53 3.87
N PRO A 162 0.85 7.93 3.34
CA PRO A 162 1.84 8.64 4.14
C PRO A 162 1.27 9.95 4.67
N SER A 163 1.77 10.40 5.82
CA SER A 163 1.37 11.68 6.44
C SER A 163 1.79 12.89 5.61
N ASP A 164 2.78 12.71 4.73
CA ASP A 164 3.27 13.70 3.76
C ASP A 164 3.14 13.10 2.34
N PRO A 165 2.02 13.34 1.64
CA PRO A 165 1.71 12.76 0.35
C PRO A 165 2.51 13.33 -0.83
#